data_e58dcde96228426f844ced48f4468da7
#
_entry.id   e58dcde96228426f844ced48f4468da7
#
_cell.length_a   1.000
_cell.length_b   1.000
_cell.length_c   1.000
_cell.angle_alpha   90.00
_cell.angle_beta   90.00
_cell.angle_gamma   90.00
#
_symmetry.space_group_name_H-M   'P 1'
#
loop_
_entity.id
_entity.type
_entity.pdbx_description
1 polymer ?
#
loop_
_entity_poly.entity_id
_entity_poly.type
_entity_poly.pdbx_seq_one_letter_code
_entity_poly.pdbx_strand_id
1 'polypeptide(L)'
;MLDAAAAVVNLPAVVSATMQHSHCSYCGAAYAPDSAWPRLCAGCGETTWRNPLPVALVLLPVDDEAGRRGLVVVRRGIEPGYGELALPGGFIEVGESWREAAVRELREETGLIADADEVRLFDVHSGSRGTLMVCGLLPARAAADLPPSMPTDETLEWLVVTGPQPLAFPVLTRLMADYFASA
;
A
#
# COMPACT_ATOMS: atom_id res chain seq x y z
N MET A 1 41.95 -13.72 32.93
CA MET A 1 40.64 -14.03 32.32
C MET A 1 39.67 -13.04 32.91
N LEU A 2 39.36 -11.98 32.17
CA LEU A 2 38.39 -10.95 32.57
C LEU A 2 37.19 -11.15 31.68
N ASP A 3 36.10 -11.52 32.30
CA ASP A 3 34.78 -11.78 31.70
C ASP A 3 34.13 -10.42 31.43
N ALA A 4 33.98 -10.02 30.17
CA ALA A 4 33.30 -8.81 29.76
C ALA A 4 31.83 -9.14 29.48
N ALA A 5 31.02 -9.06 30.51
CA ALA A 5 29.56 -9.12 30.34
C ALA A 5 29.09 -7.89 29.54
N ALA A 6 28.71 -8.10 28.29
CA ALA A 6 28.08 -7.08 27.47
C ALA A 6 26.70 -6.71 28.06
N ALA A 7 26.60 -5.48 28.59
CA ALA A 7 25.33 -4.92 29.03
C ALA A 7 24.42 -4.70 27.81
N VAL A 8 23.39 -5.52 27.68
CA VAL A 8 22.30 -5.29 26.73
C VAL A 8 21.55 -4.05 27.19
N VAL A 9 21.76 -2.93 26.53
CA VAL A 9 20.98 -1.70 26.74
C VAL A 9 19.58 -1.95 26.17
N ASN A 10 18.65 -2.26 27.05
CA ASN A 10 17.24 -2.40 26.75
C ASN A 10 16.69 -0.99 26.49
N LEU A 11 16.69 -0.53 25.24
CA LEU A 11 16.01 0.71 24.84
C LEU A 11 14.52 0.53 25.03
N PRO A 12 13.82 1.43 25.74
CA PRO A 12 12.37 1.30 25.92
C PRO A 12 11.68 1.46 24.56
N ALA A 13 11.00 0.39 24.12
CA ALA A 13 10.12 0.39 22.98
C ALA A 13 8.82 1.14 23.31
N VAL A 14 8.90 2.45 23.48
CA VAL A 14 7.74 3.35 23.44
C VAL A 14 8.17 4.64 22.76
N VAL A 15 8.28 4.62 21.44
CA VAL A 15 8.11 5.86 20.68
C VAL A 15 6.62 6.12 20.69
N SER A 16 6.17 6.88 21.68
CA SER A 16 4.78 7.29 21.82
C SER A 16 4.27 7.92 20.52
N ALA A 17 3.08 7.54 20.07
CA ALA A 17 2.38 8.17 18.94
C ALA A 17 2.23 9.70 19.09
N THR A 18 2.53 10.25 20.28
CA THR A 18 2.55 11.67 20.60
C THR A 18 3.77 12.42 20.05
N MET A 19 4.82 11.73 19.58
CA MET A 19 6.03 12.39 19.05
C MET A 19 6.01 12.62 17.54
N GLN A 20 5.16 11.93 16.78
CA GLN A 20 5.02 12.21 15.37
C GLN A 20 4.49 13.65 15.15
N HIS A 21 5.16 14.36 14.24
CA HIS A 21 4.80 15.75 13.89
C HIS A 21 4.88 16.75 15.06
N SER A 22 5.63 16.47 16.11
CA SER A 22 5.81 17.38 17.25
C SER A 22 6.67 18.60 16.93
N HIS A 23 7.40 18.57 15.82
CA HIS A 23 8.32 19.63 15.40
C HIS A 23 8.01 20.08 13.97
N CYS A 24 8.36 21.35 13.67
CA CYS A 24 8.28 21.93 12.33
C CYS A 24 9.19 21.17 11.35
N SER A 25 8.64 20.74 10.22
CA SER A 25 9.40 20.05 9.17
C SER A 25 10.40 20.92 8.44
N TYR A 26 10.34 22.23 8.59
CA TYR A 26 11.23 23.20 7.93
C TYR A 26 12.41 23.62 8.81
N CYS A 27 12.19 23.92 10.08
CA CYS A 27 13.24 24.45 10.96
C CYS A 27 13.49 23.65 12.23
N GLY A 28 12.72 22.58 12.47
CA GLY A 28 12.88 21.73 13.64
C GLY A 28 12.37 22.34 14.97
N ALA A 29 11.76 23.53 14.98
CA ALA A 29 11.19 24.12 16.20
C ALA A 29 10.00 23.27 16.69
N ALA A 30 9.95 23.05 18.01
CA ALA A 30 8.84 22.32 18.62
C ALA A 30 7.52 23.09 18.51
N TYR A 31 6.46 22.36 18.19
CA TYR A 31 5.09 22.88 18.31
C TYR A 31 4.60 22.81 19.75
N ALA A 32 3.71 23.76 20.13
CA ALA A 32 3.00 23.61 21.40
C ALA A 32 2.17 22.31 21.39
N PRO A 33 2.09 21.62 22.54
CA PRO A 33 1.16 20.50 22.69
C PRO A 33 -0.23 20.94 22.23
N ASP A 34 -0.97 20.05 21.58
CA ASP A 34 -2.36 20.28 21.14
C ASP A 34 -2.55 21.37 20.05
N SER A 35 -1.48 21.83 19.39
CA SER A 35 -1.61 22.72 18.23
C SER A 35 -2.47 22.06 17.15
N ALA A 36 -3.53 22.78 16.72
CA ALA A 36 -4.41 22.32 15.65
C ALA A 36 -3.68 22.22 14.28
N TRP A 37 -4.23 21.44 13.38
CA TRP A 37 -3.75 21.37 12.00
C TRP A 37 -4.54 22.31 11.08
N PRO A 38 -3.93 22.91 10.04
CA PRO A 38 -2.47 22.98 9.78
C PRO A 38 -1.72 23.77 10.87
N ARG A 39 -0.40 23.52 11.05
CA ARG A 39 0.41 24.16 12.08
C ARG A 39 1.29 25.25 11.53
N LEU A 40 1.06 26.50 11.95
CA LEU A 40 1.96 27.61 11.68
C LEU A 40 3.12 27.58 12.68
N CYS A 41 4.35 27.57 12.16
CA CYS A 41 5.54 27.57 13.00
C CYS A 41 5.88 28.96 13.51
N ALA A 42 5.93 29.14 14.83
CA ALA A 42 6.32 30.43 15.44
C ALA A 42 7.81 30.76 15.22
N GLY A 43 8.64 29.77 14.92
CA GLY A 43 10.07 29.97 14.72
C GLY A 43 10.46 30.43 13.31
N CYS A 44 9.81 29.92 12.25
CA CYS A 44 10.16 30.27 10.87
C CYS A 44 8.99 30.83 10.04
N GLY A 45 7.77 30.87 10.57
CA GLY A 45 6.59 31.34 9.84
C GLY A 45 6.01 30.37 8.81
N GLU A 46 6.61 29.18 8.61
CA GLU A 46 6.15 28.19 7.65
C GLU A 46 4.98 27.37 8.19
N THR A 47 4.10 26.92 7.30
CA THR A 47 2.95 26.08 7.64
C THR A 47 3.24 24.61 7.35
N THR A 48 3.14 23.77 8.38
CA THR A 48 3.21 22.31 8.22
C THR A 48 1.80 21.74 8.11
N TRP A 49 1.60 20.89 7.09
CA TRP A 49 0.36 20.19 6.80
C TRP A 49 0.45 18.72 7.24
N ARG A 50 -0.70 18.13 7.52
CA ARG A 50 -0.82 16.70 7.74
C ARG A 50 -1.80 16.13 6.72
N ASN A 51 -1.24 15.63 5.63
CA ASN A 51 -2.02 15.08 4.51
C ASN A 51 -2.07 13.54 4.59
N PRO A 52 -3.09 12.91 4.00
CA PRO A 52 -3.09 11.47 3.79
C PRO A 52 -1.89 11.04 2.94
N LEU A 53 -1.32 9.87 3.25
CA LEU A 53 -0.32 9.25 2.40
C LEU A 53 -1.01 8.59 1.21
N PRO A 54 -0.62 8.91 -0.04
CA PRO A 54 -1.23 8.32 -1.21
C PRO A 54 -0.73 6.88 -1.42
N VAL A 55 -1.66 5.98 -1.78
CA VAL A 55 -1.41 4.57 -2.08
C VAL A 55 -2.05 4.26 -3.43
N ALA A 56 -1.32 3.62 -4.34
CA ALA A 56 -1.86 3.08 -5.58
C ALA A 56 -2.16 1.59 -5.39
N LEU A 57 -3.33 1.16 -5.81
CA LEU A 57 -3.75 -0.23 -5.88
C LEU A 57 -4.06 -0.58 -7.33
N VAL A 58 -3.95 -1.85 -7.71
CA VAL A 58 -4.30 -2.29 -9.05
C VAL A 58 -5.19 -3.53 -9.03
N LEU A 59 -6.26 -3.48 -9.80
CA LEU A 59 -7.09 -4.61 -10.19
C LEU A 59 -6.61 -5.11 -11.55
N LEU A 60 -6.07 -6.32 -11.61
CA LEU A 60 -5.74 -7.00 -12.85
C LEU A 60 -6.69 -8.19 -13.04
N PRO A 61 -7.70 -8.04 -13.91
CA PRO A 61 -8.61 -9.13 -14.25
C PRO A 61 -7.90 -10.20 -15.06
N VAL A 62 -8.31 -11.46 -14.85
CA VAL A 62 -7.78 -12.63 -15.57
C VAL A 62 -8.93 -13.51 -16.00
N ASP A 63 -8.99 -13.84 -17.29
CA ASP A 63 -9.97 -14.76 -17.85
C ASP A 63 -9.35 -16.15 -17.98
N ASP A 64 -9.99 -17.18 -17.42
CA ASP A 64 -9.58 -18.59 -17.58
C ASP A 64 -10.08 -19.16 -18.91
N GLU A 65 -9.65 -20.39 -19.24
CA GLU A 65 -10.06 -21.11 -20.48
C GLU A 65 -11.57 -21.33 -20.57
N ALA A 66 -12.27 -21.34 -19.45
CA ALA A 66 -13.75 -21.47 -19.42
C ALA A 66 -14.47 -20.11 -19.49
N GLY A 67 -13.73 -19.01 -19.66
CA GLY A 67 -14.26 -17.65 -19.70
C GLY A 67 -14.70 -17.10 -18.33
N ARG A 68 -14.27 -17.72 -17.24
CA ARG A 68 -14.54 -17.20 -15.89
C ARG A 68 -13.50 -16.14 -15.58
N ARG A 69 -13.98 -15.00 -15.10
CA ARG A 69 -13.15 -13.86 -14.72
C ARG A 69 -12.76 -13.92 -13.27
N GLY A 70 -11.46 -13.78 -13.00
CA GLY A 70 -10.88 -13.63 -11.68
C GLY A 70 -10.09 -12.34 -11.55
N LEU A 71 -9.47 -12.13 -10.39
CA LEU A 71 -8.53 -11.05 -10.09
C LEU A 71 -7.21 -11.60 -9.57
N VAL A 72 -6.11 -10.99 -9.98
CA VAL A 72 -4.80 -11.20 -9.37
C VAL A 72 -4.82 -10.64 -7.96
N VAL A 73 -4.39 -11.45 -7.01
CA VAL A 73 -4.12 -11.08 -5.62
C VAL A 73 -2.74 -11.58 -5.22
N VAL A 74 -2.17 -10.95 -4.23
CA VAL A 74 -0.89 -11.36 -3.62
C VAL A 74 -1.13 -11.95 -2.24
N ARG A 75 -0.32 -12.94 -1.85
CA ARG A 75 -0.21 -13.38 -0.46
C ARG A 75 0.93 -12.62 0.19
N ARG A 76 0.61 -11.77 1.14
CA ARG A 76 1.57 -10.88 1.80
C ARG A 76 2.71 -11.65 2.47
N GLY A 77 3.94 -11.25 2.20
CA GLY A 77 5.17 -11.76 2.84
C GLY A 77 5.65 -10.88 4.00
N ILE A 78 4.97 -9.76 4.28
CA ILE A 78 5.36 -8.77 5.29
C ILE A 78 4.18 -8.37 6.20
N GLU A 79 4.50 -7.86 7.38
CA GLU A 79 3.53 -7.26 8.28
C GLU A 79 3.14 -5.82 7.85
N PRO A 80 1.93 -5.37 8.16
CA PRO A 80 0.83 -6.09 8.79
C PRO A 80 0.12 -7.04 7.81
N GLY A 81 -0.45 -8.14 8.34
CA GLY A 81 -1.23 -9.07 7.54
C GLY A 81 -0.39 -10.13 6.81
N TYR A 82 0.74 -10.56 7.38
CA TYR A 82 1.56 -11.65 6.86
C TYR A 82 0.72 -12.92 6.60
N GLY A 83 0.85 -13.48 5.40
CA GLY A 83 0.10 -14.66 4.96
C GLY A 83 -1.32 -14.40 4.48
N GLU A 84 -1.88 -13.20 4.70
CA GLU A 84 -3.20 -12.81 4.21
C GLU A 84 -3.15 -12.38 2.74
N LEU A 85 -4.30 -12.45 2.06
CA LEU A 85 -4.42 -11.97 0.68
C LEU A 85 -4.59 -10.45 0.64
N ALA A 86 -4.04 -9.81 -0.41
CA ALA A 86 -4.22 -8.41 -0.68
C ALA A 86 -4.33 -8.15 -2.20
N LEU A 87 -4.83 -6.98 -2.58
CA LEU A 87 -4.65 -6.47 -3.94
C LEU A 87 -3.21 -5.96 -4.08
N PRO A 88 -2.55 -6.12 -5.22
CA PRO A 88 -1.24 -5.54 -5.47
C PRO A 88 -1.28 -4.01 -5.32
N GLY A 89 -0.26 -3.44 -4.66
CA GLY A 89 -0.17 -2.00 -4.50
C GLY A 89 0.58 -1.54 -3.27
N GLY A 90 1.04 -0.27 -3.31
CA GLY A 90 1.82 0.37 -2.28
C GLY A 90 1.81 1.89 -2.35
N PHE A 91 2.75 2.53 -1.69
CA PHE A 91 2.82 3.99 -1.63
C PHE A 91 3.23 4.58 -2.98
N ILE A 92 2.59 5.71 -3.33
CA ILE A 92 2.99 6.51 -4.49
C ILE A 92 4.22 7.31 -4.11
N GLU A 93 5.29 7.19 -4.87
CA GLU A 93 6.54 7.90 -4.64
C GLU A 93 6.51 9.33 -5.23
N VAL A 94 7.38 10.19 -4.69
CA VAL A 94 7.53 11.55 -5.21
C VAL A 94 8.12 11.50 -6.62
N GLY A 95 7.41 12.09 -7.58
CA GLY A 95 7.84 12.17 -8.97
C GLY A 95 7.20 11.16 -9.91
N GLU A 96 6.43 10.19 -9.39
CA GLU A 96 5.63 9.29 -10.23
C GLU A 96 4.13 9.65 -10.19
N SER A 97 3.41 9.32 -11.23
CA SER A 97 1.96 9.37 -11.25
C SER A 97 1.37 8.14 -10.53
N TRP A 98 0.11 8.22 -10.10
CA TRP A 98 -0.57 7.09 -9.48
C TRP A 98 -0.69 5.85 -10.40
N ARG A 99 -0.68 6.05 -11.74
CA ARG A 99 -0.70 4.96 -12.72
C ARG A 99 0.66 4.27 -12.80
N GLU A 100 1.74 5.05 -12.82
CA GLU A 100 3.11 4.53 -12.78
C GLU A 100 3.35 3.76 -11.48
N ALA A 101 2.90 4.30 -10.33
CA ALA A 101 2.95 3.60 -9.06
C ALA A 101 2.20 2.25 -9.12
N ALA A 102 0.97 2.23 -9.65
CA ALA A 102 0.17 1.01 -9.74
C ALA A 102 0.86 -0.10 -10.55
N VAL A 103 1.46 0.24 -11.70
CA VAL A 103 2.15 -0.77 -12.52
C VAL A 103 3.54 -1.12 -11.98
N ARG A 104 4.22 -0.22 -11.28
CA ARG A 104 5.46 -0.50 -10.57
C ARG A 104 5.22 -1.51 -9.47
N GLU A 105 4.24 -1.27 -8.60
CA GLU A 105 3.86 -2.16 -7.50
C GLU A 105 3.42 -3.55 -8.03
N LEU A 106 2.59 -3.58 -9.08
CA LEU A 106 2.21 -4.85 -9.73
C LEU A 106 3.46 -5.64 -10.13
N ARG A 107 4.43 -4.98 -10.77
CA ARG A 107 5.67 -5.63 -11.21
C ARG A 107 6.52 -6.09 -10.02
N GLU A 108 6.67 -5.28 -8.99
CA GLU A 108 7.50 -5.58 -7.81
C GLU A 108 6.94 -6.74 -7.01
N GLU A 109 5.61 -6.79 -6.82
CA GLU A 109 4.95 -7.81 -6.02
C GLU A 109 4.65 -9.12 -6.79
N THR A 110 4.52 -9.06 -8.13
CA THR A 110 4.07 -10.21 -8.92
C THR A 110 4.98 -10.59 -10.08
N GLY A 111 5.87 -9.70 -10.51
CA GLY A 111 6.64 -9.84 -11.76
C GLY A 111 5.83 -9.54 -13.03
N LEU A 112 4.52 -9.21 -12.92
CA LEU A 112 3.67 -8.91 -14.07
C LEU A 112 3.91 -7.48 -14.56
N ILE A 113 4.15 -7.33 -15.86
CA ILE A 113 4.41 -6.03 -16.51
C ILE A 113 3.10 -5.51 -17.11
N ALA A 114 2.80 -4.24 -16.90
CA ALA A 114 1.68 -3.53 -17.52
C ALA A 114 2.09 -2.12 -17.96
N ASP A 115 1.32 -1.53 -18.88
CA ASP A 115 1.49 -0.16 -19.31
C ASP A 115 0.66 0.78 -18.42
N ALA A 116 1.27 1.85 -17.92
CA ALA A 116 0.60 2.84 -17.10
C ALA A 116 -0.54 3.57 -17.85
N ASP A 117 -0.42 3.71 -19.17
CA ASP A 117 -1.46 4.33 -20.00
C ASP A 117 -2.73 3.47 -20.13
N GLU A 118 -2.63 2.17 -19.87
CA GLU A 118 -3.77 1.25 -19.86
C GLU A 118 -4.55 1.30 -18.54
N VAL A 119 -3.96 1.83 -17.46
CA VAL A 119 -4.60 1.89 -16.15
C VAL A 119 -5.75 2.90 -16.16
N ARG A 120 -6.95 2.44 -15.88
CA ARG A 120 -8.16 3.27 -15.71
C ARG A 120 -8.47 3.42 -14.23
N LEU A 121 -8.98 4.59 -13.84
CA LEU A 121 -9.45 4.76 -12.47
C LEU A 121 -10.67 3.85 -12.23
N PHE A 122 -10.59 3.00 -11.21
CA PHE A 122 -11.71 2.22 -10.72
C PHE A 122 -12.43 2.95 -9.58
N ASP A 123 -11.72 3.25 -8.50
CA ASP A 123 -12.30 3.95 -7.35
C ASP A 123 -11.22 4.65 -6.50
N VAL A 124 -11.66 5.49 -5.54
CA VAL A 124 -10.80 6.18 -4.57
C VAL A 124 -11.39 6.07 -3.17
N HIS A 125 -10.62 5.60 -2.21
CA HIS A 125 -11.04 5.41 -0.83
C HIS A 125 -10.09 6.03 0.18
N SER A 126 -10.65 6.47 1.31
CA SER A 126 -9.86 6.83 2.49
C SER A 126 -9.58 5.58 3.33
N GLY A 127 -8.32 5.32 3.59
CA GLY A 127 -7.88 4.23 4.46
C GLY A 127 -7.87 4.62 5.95
N SER A 128 -7.92 3.62 6.81
CA SER A 128 -8.04 3.81 8.27
C SER A 128 -6.82 4.44 8.96
N ARG A 129 -5.66 4.43 8.31
CA ARG A 129 -4.38 4.93 8.88
C ARG A 129 -3.94 6.27 8.28
N GLY A 130 -4.87 7.08 7.77
CA GLY A 130 -4.54 8.33 7.11
C GLY A 130 -3.90 8.09 5.74
N THR A 131 -4.39 7.15 4.98
CA THR A 131 -4.03 6.91 3.58
C THR A 131 -5.16 7.32 2.65
N LEU A 132 -4.81 7.69 1.42
CA LEU A 132 -5.73 7.87 0.30
C LEU A 132 -5.39 6.80 -0.74
N MET A 133 -6.29 5.86 -0.95
CA MET A 133 -6.10 4.73 -1.87
C MET A 133 -6.72 5.05 -3.21
N VAL A 134 -5.91 5.05 -4.26
CA VAL A 134 -6.32 5.22 -5.66
C VAL A 134 -6.25 3.85 -6.32
N CYS A 135 -7.39 3.28 -6.68
CA CYS A 135 -7.48 1.95 -7.25
C CYS A 135 -7.59 2.04 -8.78
N GLY A 136 -6.61 1.49 -9.48
CA GLY A 136 -6.57 1.35 -10.93
C GLY A 136 -7.14 0.01 -11.38
N LEU A 137 -7.73 0.00 -12.57
CA LEU A 137 -8.21 -1.19 -13.27
C LEU A 137 -7.44 -1.32 -14.60
N LEU A 138 -6.82 -2.47 -14.81
CA LEU A 138 -6.16 -2.85 -16.05
C LEU A 138 -7.11 -3.64 -16.97
N PRO A 139 -6.82 -3.71 -18.28
CA PRO A 139 -7.47 -4.64 -19.17
C PRO A 139 -7.29 -6.10 -18.70
N ALA A 140 -8.29 -6.93 -18.96
CA ALA A 140 -8.22 -8.36 -18.64
C ALA A 140 -7.13 -9.06 -19.46
N ARG A 141 -6.47 -10.06 -18.85
CA ARG A 141 -5.50 -10.95 -19.53
C ARG A 141 -6.00 -12.39 -19.53
N ALA A 142 -5.56 -13.16 -20.52
CA ALA A 142 -5.79 -14.60 -20.50
C ALA A 142 -4.87 -15.27 -19.44
N ALA A 143 -5.40 -16.22 -18.69
CA ALA A 143 -4.62 -16.96 -17.70
C ALA A 143 -3.41 -17.67 -18.31
N ALA A 144 -3.54 -18.12 -19.58
CA ALA A 144 -2.46 -18.77 -20.31
C ALA A 144 -1.25 -17.85 -20.61
N ASP A 145 -1.45 -16.53 -20.59
CA ASP A 145 -0.39 -15.54 -20.87
C ASP A 145 0.38 -15.14 -19.59
N LEU A 146 -0.05 -15.63 -18.42
CA LEU A 146 0.58 -15.27 -17.16
C LEU A 146 1.76 -16.22 -16.85
N PRO A 147 2.91 -15.67 -16.41
CA PRO A 147 4.02 -16.50 -15.94
C PRO A 147 3.65 -17.21 -14.64
N PRO A 148 4.40 -18.24 -14.22
CA PRO A 148 4.21 -18.83 -12.92
C PRO A 148 4.48 -17.81 -11.80
N SER A 149 3.74 -17.93 -10.70
CA SER A 149 3.96 -17.12 -9.50
C SER A 149 5.33 -17.42 -8.89
N MET A 150 6.05 -16.34 -8.56
CA MET A 150 7.35 -16.44 -7.89
C MET A 150 7.30 -15.52 -6.64
N PRO A 151 7.91 -15.95 -5.52
CA PRO A 151 7.99 -15.10 -4.34
C PRO A 151 8.90 -13.90 -4.60
N THR A 152 8.60 -12.79 -3.92
CA THR A 152 9.42 -11.58 -3.88
C THR A 152 9.77 -11.24 -2.42
N ASP A 153 10.42 -10.11 -2.18
CA ASP A 153 10.74 -9.67 -0.81
C ASP A 153 9.49 -9.36 0.03
N GLU A 154 8.38 -8.99 -0.62
CA GLU A 154 7.14 -8.58 0.05
C GLU A 154 5.97 -9.54 -0.18
N THR A 155 6.09 -10.48 -1.11
CA THR A 155 5.01 -11.38 -1.54
C THR A 155 5.47 -12.83 -1.53
N LEU A 156 4.70 -13.71 -0.86
CA LEU A 156 4.97 -15.15 -0.84
C LEU A 156 4.59 -15.83 -2.18
N GLU A 157 3.49 -15.40 -2.76
CA GLU A 157 2.96 -15.83 -4.05
C GLU A 157 1.93 -14.82 -4.56
N TRP A 158 1.67 -14.83 -5.84
CA TRP A 158 0.44 -14.27 -6.37
C TRP A 158 -0.45 -15.39 -6.94
N LEU A 159 -1.76 -15.17 -6.92
CA LEU A 159 -2.75 -16.13 -7.41
C LEU A 159 -3.97 -15.39 -8.00
N VAL A 160 -4.81 -16.12 -8.73
CA VAL A 160 -6.06 -15.60 -9.27
C VAL A 160 -7.22 -16.12 -8.44
N VAL A 161 -8.07 -15.22 -7.94
CA VAL A 161 -9.31 -15.54 -7.22
C VAL A 161 -10.51 -15.23 -8.11
N THR A 162 -11.49 -16.12 -8.14
CA THR A 162 -12.67 -16.03 -9.05
C THR A 162 -13.95 -15.52 -8.36
N GLY A 163 -13.81 -14.85 -7.23
CA GLY A 163 -14.92 -14.27 -6.48
C GLY A 163 -14.45 -13.49 -5.26
N PRO A 164 -15.37 -12.76 -4.61
CA PRO A 164 -15.04 -11.97 -3.42
C PRO A 164 -14.51 -12.85 -2.30
N GLN A 165 -13.43 -12.39 -1.66
CA GLN A 165 -12.80 -13.05 -0.51
C GLN A 165 -12.38 -12.01 0.53
N PRO A 166 -12.23 -12.39 1.80
CA PRO A 166 -11.60 -11.54 2.80
C PRO A 166 -10.16 -11.24 2.41
N LEU A 167 -9.77 -9.97 2.48
CA LEU A 167 -8.41 -9.50 2.28
C LEU A 167 -7.86 -8.91 3.58
N ALA A 168 -6.54 -8.75 3.67
CA ALA A 168 -5.81 -8.24 4.84
C ALA A 168 -6.37 -6.93 5.41
N PHE A 169 -6.97 -6.12 4.55
CA PHE A 169 -7.55 -4.84 4.97
C PHE A 169 -9.02 -4.73 4.53
N PRO A 170 -9.94 -4.29 5.41
CA PRO A 170 -11.36 -4.22 5.09
C PRO A 170 -11.72 -3.39 3.84
N VAL A 171 -10.94 -2.34 3.56
CA VAL A 171 -11.14 -1.53 2.34
C VAL A 171 -10.83 -2.32 1.08
N LEU A 172 -9.81 -3.18 1.08
CA LEU A 172 -9.48 -4.04 -0.07
C LEU A 172 -10.55 -5.12 -0.29
N THR A 173 -11.08 -5.68 0.81
CA THR A 173 -12.21 -6.63 0.76
C THR A 173 -13.42 -5.99 0.07
N ARG A 174 -13.73 -4.73 0.40
CA ARG A 174 -14.81 -3.98 -0.22
C ARG A 174 -14.53 -3.73 -1.70
N LEU A 175 -13.35 -3.21 -2.05
CA LEU A 175 -12.95 -2.96 -3.44
C LEU A 175 -13.09 -4.21 -4.32
N MET A 176 -12.64 -5.36 -3.81
CA MET A 176 -12.80 -6.63 -4.51
C MET A 176 -14.27 -7.01 -4.69
N ALA A 177 -15.10 -6.85 -3.65
CA ALA A 177 -16.53 -7.13 -3.73
C ALA A 177 -17.23 -6.22 -4.75
N ASP A 178 -16.90 -4.92 -4.75
CA ASP A 178 -17.46 -3.93 -5.69
C ASP A 178 -17.05 -4.25 -7.14
N TYR A 179 -15.81 -4.69 -7.35
CA TYR A 179 -15.37 -5.16 -8.66
C TYR A 179 -16.20 -6.36 -9.14
N PHE A 180 -16.32 -7.43 -8.36
CA PHE A 180 -17.08 -8.61 -8.77
C PHE A 180 -18.60 -8.38 -8.90
N ALA A 181 -19.12 -7.34 -8.26
CA ALA A 181 -20.52 -6.94 -8.41
C ALA A 181 -20.78 -6.14 -9.70
N SER A 182 -19.73 -5.54 -10.29
CA SER A 182 -19.82 -4.70 -11.49
C SER A 182 -19.32 -5.39 -12.77
N ALA A 183 -18.75 -6.57 -12.66
CA ALA A 183 -18.12 -7.33 -13.75
C ALA A 183 -19.10 -8.22 -14.54
#